data_750e35bd0c364d34b034bb24b0956d5a
#
_entry.id   750e35bd0c364d34b034bb24b0956d5a
#
_cell.length_a   1.000
_cell.length_b   1.000
_cell.length_c   1.000
_cell.angle_alpha   90.00
_cell.angle_beta   90.00
_cell.angle_gamma   90.00
#
_symmetry.space_group_name_H-M   'P 1'
#
loop_
_entity.id
_entity.type
_entity.pdbx_description
1 polymer ?
#
loop_
_entity_poly.entity_id
_entity_poly.type
_entity_poly.pdbx_seq_one_letter_code
_entity_poly.pdbx_strand_id
1 'polypeptide(L)'
;MVAEPARPPFQRTADPWRDTDVIDERAPRFNQAIVGGVALLGAVFGWPLAWALMSAQLFIGLTLGRRFCLTCLAYFGLIQPLVGEGPLEDSRPPRLANAIGAAFLGSAAVAWWLGAETTGTALGALVAALALLAAGTGFCAGCQIYRVSARLRGISPRRRARLDPADLMGLDGHSRAYVEFTHPLCSECREWERRLRSNGAPLITLDVRERPDLARKYGIAIVPTVLAVGADGTVLERLAP
;
A
#
# COMPACT_ATOMS: atom_id res chain seq x y z
N MET A 1 -36.23 12.68 12.13
CA MET A 1 -35.13 12.54 11.16
C MET A 1 -34.18 13.70 11.41
N VAL A 2 -33.13 13.48 12.19
CA VAL A 2 -32.05 14.47 12.33
C VAL A 2 -31.11 14.19 11.17
N ALA A 3 -31.04 15.10 10.18
CA ALA A 3 -30.08 15.03 9.11
C ALA A 3 -28.67 15.05 9.72
N GLU A 4 -27.91 13.96 9.55
CA GLU A 4 -26.51 13.92 9.89
C GLU A 4 -25.84 15.09 9.12
N PRO A 5 -25.09 15.96 9.79
CA PRO A 5 -24.45 17.08 9.13
C PRO A 5 -23.53 16.51 8.04
N ALA A 6 -23.74 16.94 6.80
CA ALA A 6 -22.92 16.58 5.67
C ALA A 6 -21.45 16.82 6.06
N ARG A 7 -20.63 15.77 6.12
CA ARG A 7 -19.19 15.90 6.36
C ARG A 7 -18.64 16.89 5.33
N PRO A 8 -17.88 17.89 5.73
CA PRO A 8 -17.29 18.81 4.76
C PRO A 8 -16.47 18.00 3.76
N PRO A 9 -16.54 18.33 2.46
CA PRO A 9 -15.75 17.63 1.46
C PRO A 9 -14.29 17.70 1.89
N PHE A 10 -13.68 16.52 2.06
CA PHE A 10 -12.29 16.41 2.51
C PHE A 10 -11.39 16.97 1.41
N GLN A 11 -10.94 18.22 1.58
CA GLN A 11 -10.18 18.98 0.57
C GLN A 11 -8.67 18.86 0.75
N ARG A 12 -8.21 18.06 1.73
CA ARG A 12 -6.78 17.92 2.01
C ARG A 12 -6.14 16.88 1.10
N THR A 13 -5.15 17.28 0.31
CA THR A 13 -4.18 16.38 -0.32
C THR A 13 -3.34 15.68 0.76
N ALA A 14 -2.91 14.44 0.51
CA ALA A 14 -2.05 13.73 1.44
C ALA A 14 -0.70 14.46 1.57
N ASP A 15 -0.28 14.72 2.82
CA ASP A 15 1.06 15.22 3.08
C ASP A 15 2.01 14.02 3.16
N PRO A 16 2.92 13.80 2.18
CA PRO A 16 3.78 12.63 2.14
C PRO A 16 4.73 12.53 3.34
N TRP A 17 4.92 13.63 4.07
CA TRP A 17 5.82 13.71 5.22
C TRP A 17 5.13 13.47 6.56
N ARG A 18 3.81 13.62 6.61
CA ARG A 18 2.98 13.45 7.81
C ARG A 18 2.14 12.18 7.73
N ASP A 19 1.54 11.92 6.57
CA ASP A 19 0.64 10.79 6.34
C ASP A 19 1.44 9.56 5.87
N THR A 20 2.21 8.99 6.81
CA THR A 20 3.17 7.90 6.51
C THR A 20 2.53 6.52 6.37
N ASP A 21 1.27 6.37 6.72
CA ASP A 21 0.45 5.16 6.59
C ASP A 21 -0.01 4.91 5.15
N VAL A 22 -0.09 5.97 4.35
CA VAL A 22 -0.42 5.90 2.92
C VAL A 22 0.73 6.40 2.06
N ILE A 23 0.73 6.01 0.79
CA ILE A 23 1.72 6.43 -0.19
C ILE A 23 1.06 6.51 -1.56
N ASP A 24 1.46 7.48 -2.39
CA ASP A 24 1.12 7.53 -3.80
C ASP A 24 1.63 6.27 -4.51
N GLU A 25 0.76 5.54 -5.21
CA GLU A 25 1.07 4.29 -5.93
C GLU A 25 2.28 4.41 -6.86
N ARG A 26 2.50 5.59 -7.42
CA ARG A 26 3.61 5.85 -8.35
C ARG A 26 4.96 5.97 -7.64
N ALA A 27 4.98 6.38 -6.37
CA ALA A 27 6.21 6.54 -5.60
C ALA A 27 6.98 5.21 -5.40
N PRO A 28 6.36 4.09 -4.99
CA PRO A 28 7.01 2.79 -4.98
C PRO A 28 7.52 2.34 -6.34
N ARG A 29 6.77 2.57 -7.42
CA ARG A 29 7.19 2.21 -8.79
C ARG A 29 8.42 3.00 -9.23
N PHE A 30 8.44 4.30 -8.93
CA PHE A 30 9.62 5.13 -9.18
C PHE A 30 10.84 4.64 -8.39
N ASN A 31 10.67 4.37 -7.10
CA ASN A 31 11.74 3.81 -6.27
C ASN A 31 12.26 2.48 -6.84
N GLN A 32 11.36 1.58 -7.26
CA GLN A 32 11.73 0.29 -7.85
C GLN A 32 12.49 0.44 -9.18
N ALA A 33 12.14 1.43 -10.00
CA ALA A 33 12.89 1.73 -11.23
C ALA A 33 14.33 2.14 -10.91
N ILE A 34 14.54 3.00 -9.90
CA ILE A 34 15.89 3.42 -9.48
C ILE A 34 16.66 2.24 -8.86
N VAL A 35 16.05 1.50 -7.94
CA VAL A 35 16.67 0.32 -7.31
C VAL A 35 17.07 -0.70 -8.36
N GLY A 36 16.15 -1.02 -9.28
CA GLY A 36 16.39 -1.99 -10.34
C GLY A 36 17.48 -1.53 -11.31
N GLY A 37 17.47 -0.25 -11.70
CA GLY A 37 18.51 0.34 -12.56
C GLY A 37 19.91 0.28 -11.92
N VAL A 38 20.03 0.71 -10.66
CA VAL A 38 21.30 0.67 -9.94
C VAL A 38 21.76 -0.77 -9.69
N ALA A 39 20.86 -1.69 -9.35
CA ALA A 39 21.17 -3.10 -9.16
C ALA A 39 21.67 -3.74 -10.47
N LEU A 40 21.03 -3.41 -11.61
CA LEU A 40 21.43 -3.87 -12.93
C LEU A 40 22.83 -3.35 -13.33
N LEU A 41 23.07 -2.06 -13.17
CA LEU A 41 24.38 -1.47 -13.44
C LEU A 41 25.48 -2.12 -12.59
N GLY A 42 25.20 -2.35 -11.30
CA GLY A 42 26.10 -3.08 -10.42
C GLY A 42 26.42 -4.50 -10.92
N ALA A 43 25.42 -5.22 -11.43
CA ALA A 43 25.59 -6.57 -11.96
C ALA A 43 26.37 -6.59 -13.29
N VAL A 44 26.07 -5.65 -14.20
CA VAL A 44 26.71 -5.58 -15.54
C VAL A 44 28.17 -5.15 -15.43
N PHE A 45 28.48 -4.18 -14.57
CA PHE A 45 29.83 -3.63 -14.45
C PHE A 45 30.65 -4.23 -13.29
N GLY A 46 30.12 -5.21 -12.56
CA GLY A 46 30.79 -5.78 -11.40
C GLY A 46 31.05 -4.73 -10.29
N TRP A 47 30.05 -3.91 -9.97
CA TRP A 47 30.21 -2.75 -9.10
C TRP A 47 29.53 -2.93 -7.74
N PRO A 48 30.14 -3.67 -6.78
CA PRO A 48 29.53 -4.02 -5.50
C PRO A 48 29.21 -2.78 -4.63
N LEU A 49 29.95 -1.69 -4.83
CA LEU A 49 29.70 -0.44 -4.10
C LEU A 49 28.32 0.13 -4.45
N ALA A 50 27.84 -0.02 -5.68
CA ALA A 50 26.50 0.41 -6.08
C ALA A 50 25.42 -0.33 -5.29
N TRP A 51 25.58 -1.64 -5.10
CA TRP A 51 24.66 -2.43 -4.26
C TRP A 51 24.72 -2.04 -2.79
N ALA A 52 25.93 -1.82 -2.24
CA ALA A 52 26.10 -1.39 -0.85
C ALA A 52 25.46 -0.04 -0.57
N LEU A 53 25.66 0.94 -1.45
CA LEU A 53 25.07 2.29 -1.33
C LEU A 53 23.54 2.23 -1.46
N MET A 54 23.01 1.44 -2.39
CA MET A 54 21.57 1.28 -2.54
C MET A 54 20.95 0.56 -1.35
N SER A 55 21.60 -0.49 -0.83
CA SER A 55 21.19 -1.18 0.39
C SER A 55 21.14 -0.23 1.58
N ALA A 56 22.20 0.56 1.79
CA ALA A 56 22.27 1.57 2.85
C ALA A 56 21.14 2.62 2.71
N GLN A 57 20.92 3.12 1.49
CA GLN A 57 19.85 4.07 1.20
C GLN A 57 18.45 3.52 1.53
N LEU A 58 18.16 2.27 1.15
CA LEU A 58 16.91 1.61 1.49
C LEU A 58 16.76 1.42 2.99
N PHE A 59 17.84 0.99 3.67
CA PHE A 59 17.85 0.81 5.12
C PHE A 59 17.61 2.13 5.87
N ILE A 60 18.27 3.22 5.45
CA ILE A 60 18.06 4.56 6.00
C ILE A 60 16.59 4.99 5.84
N GLY A 61 16.03 4.84 4.65
CA GLY A 61 14.64 5.19 4.38
C GLY A 61 13.63 4.37 5.21
N LEU A 62 13.95 3.11 5.53
CA LEU A 62 13.14 2.25 6.38
C LEU A 62 13.17 2.62 7.86
N THR A 63 14.35 2.98 8.36
CA THR A 63 14.59 3.22 9.80
C THR A 63 14.34 4.68 10.19
N LEU A 64 14.86 5.63 9.41
CA LEU A 64 14.75 7.06 9.67
C LEU A 64 13.52 7.71 8.99
N GLY A 65 12.86 6.98 8.09
CA GLY A 65 11.63 7.41 7.45
C GLY A 65 11.83 8.09 6.09
N ARG A 66 10.70 8.48 5.47
CA ARG A 66 10.66 9.01 4.09
C ARG A 66 11.52 10.25 3.87
N ARG A 67 11.72 11.06 4.89
CA ARG A 67 12.52 12.31 4.82
C ARG A 67 13.99 12.05 4.54
N PHE A 68 14.48 10.84 4.82
CA PHE A 68 15.86 10.43 4.58
C PHE A 68 16.00 9.49 3.37
N CYS A 69 14.90 9.21 2.70
CA CYS A 69 14.89 8.40 1.48
C CYS A 69 15.09 9.31 0.26
N LEU A 70 16.23 9.23 -0.39
CA LEU A 70 16.56 10.07 -1.56
C LEU A 70 15.57 9.90 -2.71
N THR A 71 15.13 8.68 -2.97
CA THR A 71 14.13 8.41 -4.01
C THR A 71 12.76 8.96 -3.64
N CYS A 72 12.40 8.97 -2.35
CA CYS A 72 11.17 9.61 -1.88
C CYS A 72 11.27 11.13 -2.01
N LEU A 73 12.41 11.73 -1.64
CA LEU A 73 12.65 13.17 -1.82
C LEU A 73 12.56 13.56 -3.30
N ALA A 74 13.18 12.80 -4.18
CA ALA A 74 13.14 13.05 -5.61
C ALA A 74 11.70 12.92 -6.17
N TYR A 75 10.96 11.88 -5.77
CA TYR A 75 9.60 11.69 -6.25
C TYR A 75 8.67 12.81 -5.75
N PHE A 76 8.59 13.00 -4.45
CA PHE A 76 7.65 13.97 -3.85
C PHE A 76 8.05 15.42 -4.06
N GLY A 77 9.35 15.70 -4.24
CA GLY A 77 9.85 17.05 -4.47
C GLY A 77 9.88 17.48 -5.94
N LEU A 78 10.09 16.55 -6.87
CA LEU A 78 10.30 16.87 -8.29
C LEU A 78 9.20 16.31 -9.19
N ILE A 79 8.75 15.07 -8.96
CA ILE A 79 7.86 14.38 -9.90
C ILE A 79 6.40 14.61 -9.56
N GLN A 80 6.00 14.36 -8.31
CA GLN A 80 4.61 14.53 -7.89
C GLN A 80 4.05 15.95 -8.15
N PRO A 81 4.80 17.06 -7.94
CA PRO A 81 4.30 18.39 -8.29
C PRO A 81 3.97 18.57 -9.78
N LEU A 82 4.64 17.81 -10.66
CA LEU A 82 4.44 17.89 -12.12
C LEU A 82 3.28 17.01 -12.60
N VAL A 83 3.12 15.82 -12.01
CA VAL A 83 2.13 14.82 -12.47
C VAL A 83 0.87 14.77 -11.62
N GLY A 84 0.83 15.51 -10.51
CA GLY A 84 -0.23 15.47 -9.51
C GLY A 84 -0.17 14.22 -8.61
N GLU A 85 -1.03 14.20 -7.59
CA GLU A 85 -1.17 13.06 -6.68
C GLU A 85 -1.89 11.90 -7.40
N GLY A 86 -1.29 10.72 -7.35
CA GLY A 86 -1.90 9.48 -7.82
C GLY A 86 -2.82 8.83 -6.78
N PRO A 87 -3.39 7.65 -7.09
CA PRO A 87 -4.11 6.85 -6.11
C PRO A 87 -3.24 6.56 -4.89
N LEU A 88 -3.84 6.61 -3.70
CA LEU A 88 -3.14 6.34 -2.44
C LEU A 88 -3.31 4.89 -2.04
N GLU A 89 -2.21 4.24 -1.69
CA GLU A 89 -2.15 2.86 -1.23
C GLU A 89 -1.55 2.76 0.19
N ASP A 90 -1.74 1.59 0.82
CA ASP A 90 -1.07 1.26 2.09
C ASP A 90 0.46 1.24 1.90
N SER A 91 1.18 1.91 2.78
CA SER A 91 2.64 2.01 2.72
C SER A 91 3.39 0.76 3.23
N ARG A 92 2.71 -0.16 3.91
CA ARG A 92 3.34 -1.33 4.55
C ARG A 92 3.92 -2.35 3.55
N PRO A 93 3.17 -2.75 2.49
CA PRO A 93 3.72 -3.70 1.50
C PRO A 93 4.99 -3.19 0.80
N PRO A 94 5.07 -1.94 0.30
CA PRO A 94 6.30 -1.40 -0.27
C PRO A 94 7.46 -1.33 0.73
N ARG A 95 7.18 -1.05 2.01
CA ARG A 95 8.22 -1.06 3.05
C ARG A 95 8.83 -2.44 3.24
N LEU A 96 8.02 -3.51 3.25
CA LEU A 96 8.55 -4.87 3.32
C LEU A 96 9.38 -5.21 2.08
N ALA A 97 8.92 -4.82 0.88
CA ALA A 97 9.68 -5.02 -0.36
C ALA A 97 11.04 -4.33 -0.30
N ASN A 98 11.10 -3.09 0.20
CA ASN A 98 12.36 -2.36 0.39
C ASN A 98 13.28 -3.03 1.43
N ALA A 99 12.73 -3.61 2.51
CA ALA A 99 13.52 -4.34 3.51
C ALA A 99 14.17 -5.59 2.90
N ILE A 100 13.41 -6.35 2.11
CA ILE A 100 13.93 -7.51 1.38
C ILE A 100 15.00 -7.06 0.38
N GLY A 101 14.74 -6.01 -0.40
CA GLY A 101 15.68 -5.45 -1.37
C GLY A 101 16.99 -5.00 -0.71
N ALA A 102 16.92 -4.31 0.44
CA ALA A 102 18.09 -3.90 1.21
C ALA A 102 18.93 -5.10 1.68
N ALA A 103 18.27 -6.13 2.22
CA ALA A 103 18.96 -7.34 2.67
C ALA A 103 19.65 -8.06 1.51
N PHE A 104 18.98 -8.24 0.37
CA PHE A 104 19.56 -8.91 -0.79
C PHE A 104 20.72 -8.12 -1.41
N LEU A 105 20.59 -6.80 -1.60
CA LEU A 105 21.67 -5.97 -2.13
C LEU A 105 22.86 -5.88 -1.17
N GLY A 106 22.61 -5.79 0.14
CA GLY A 106 23.67 -5.86 1.15
C GLY A 106 24.41 -7.19 1.11
N SER A 107 23.68 -8.31 1.03
CA SER A 107 24.25 -9.64 0.88
C SER A 107 25.03 -9.80 -0.44
N ALA A 108 24.54 -9.21 -1.55
CA ALA A 108 25.23 -9.21 -2.83
C ALA A 108 26.59 -8.52 -2.75
N ALA A 109 26.64 -7.34 -2.13
CA ALA A 109 27.88 -6.58 -1.92
C ALA A 109 28.87 -7.35 -1.02
N VAL A 110 28.39 -7.89 0.10
CA VAL A 110 29.23 -8.68 1.01
C VAL A 110 29.77 -9.93 0.33
N ALA A 111 28.92 -10.69 -0.37
CA ALA A 111 29.36 -11.88 -1.10
C ALA A 111 30.45 -11.56 -2.12
N TRP A 112 30.30 -10.46 -2.85
CA TRP A 112 31.31 -10.00 -3.80
C TRP A 112 32.64 -9.70 -3.13
N TRP A 113 32.64 -8.91 -2.05
CA TRP A 113 33.88 -8.56 -1.31
C TRP A 113 34.54 -9.75 -0.61
N LEU A 114 33.81 -10.81 -0.34
CA LEU A 114 34.35 -12.07 0.17
C LEU A 114 34.89 -13.01 -0.93
N GLY A 115 34.90 -12.57 -2.19
CA GLY A 115 35.40 -13.33 -3.35
C GLY A 115 34.33 -14.22 -4.01
N ALA A 116 33.10 -14.24 -3.53
CA ALA A 116 32.00 -14.98 -4.13
C ALA A 116 31.27 -14.11 -5.19
N GLU A 117 32.02 -13.64 -6.21
CA GLU A 117 31.56 -12.68 -7.21
C GLU A 117 30.31 -13.16 -7.96
N THR A 118 30.28 -14.45 -8.35
CA THR A 118 29.12 -15.05 -9.04
C THR A 118 27.88 -14.99 -8.19
N THR A 119 27.97 -15.26 -6.90
CA THR A 119 26.84 -15.19 -5.96
C THR A 119 26.39 -13.75 -5.81
N GLY A 120 27.33 -12.80 -5.63
CA GLY A 120 27.01 -11.38 -5.55
C GLY A 120 26.27 -10.89 -6.80
N THR A 121 26.79 -11.22 -7.99
CA THR A 121 26.17 -10.86 -9.28
C THR A 121 24.77 -11.48 -9.43
N ALA A 122 24.59 -12.76 -9.05
CA ALA A 122 23.31 -13.43 -9.14
C ALA A 122 22.26 -12.77 -8.22
N LEU A 123 22.63 -12.41 -6.99
CA LEU A 123 21.74 -11.71 -6.05
C LEU A 123 21.38 -10.30 -6.54
N GLY A 124 22.39 -9.55 -7.04
CA GLY A 124 22.17 -8.22 -7.62
C GLY A 124 21.26 -8.26 -8.85
N ALA A 125 21.49 -9.20 -9.76
CA ALA A 125 20.68 -9.41 -10.95
C ALA A 125 19.23 -9.83 -10.60
N LEU A 126 19.05 -10.67 -9.58
CA LEU A 126 17.73 -11.07 -9.10
C LEU A 126 16.93 -9.84 -8.60
N VAL A 127 17.56 -8.98 -7.79
CA VAL A 127 16.92 -7.75 -7.33
C VAL A 127 16.60 -6.83 -8.50
N ALA A 128 17.53 -6.68 -9.46
CA ALA A 128 17.31 -5.88 -10.66
C ALA A 128 16.08 -6.35 -11.44
N ALA A 129 16.01 -7.65 -11.72
CA ALA A 129 14.90 -8.25 -12.47
C ALA A 129 13.55 -8.04 -11.76
N LEU A 130 13.47 -8.33 -10.46
CA LEU A 130 12.23 -8.20 -9.69
C LEU A 130 11.80 -6.74 -9.52
N ALA A 131 12.76 -5.83 -9.31
CA ALA A 131 12.46 -4.40 -9.14
C ALA A 131 12.02 -3.76 -10.47
N LEU A 132 12.69 -4.06 -11.60
CA LEU A 132 12.29 -3.55 -12.92
C LEU A 132 10.95 -4.14 -13.38
N LEU A 133 10.70 -5.42 -13.10
CA LEU A 133 9.39 -6.03 -13.35
C LEU A 133 8.30 -5.28 -12.57
N ALA A 134 8.53 -5.02 -11.29
CA ALA A 134 7.56 -4.31 -10.46
C ALA A 134 7.35 -2.86 -10.91
N ALA A 135 8.42 -2.17 -11.32
CA ALA A 135 8.33 -0.81 -11.86
C ALA A 135 7.47 -0.75 -13.15
N GLY A 136 7.68 -1.71 -14.08
CA GLY A 136 7.00 -1.73 -15.37
C GLY A 136 5.57 -2.26 -15.31
N THR A 137 5.34 -3.32 -14.55
CA THR A 137 4.03 -4.02 -14.52
C THR A 137 3.17 -3.68 -13.31
N GLY A 138 3.74 -3.07 -12.26
CA GLY A 138 3.09 -2.92 -10.95
C GLY A 138 3.08 -4.21 -10.11
N PHE A 139 3.58 -5.33 -10.64
CA PHE A 139 3.66 -6.59 -9.91
C PHE A 139 4.87 -6.60 -8.97
N CYS A 140 4.65 -6.32 -7.71
CA CYS A 140 5.69 -6.31 -6.68
C CYS A 140 5.72 -7.65 -5.92
N ALA A 141 6.79 -8.44 -6.10
CA ALA A 141 6.96 -9.73 -5.40
C ALA A 141 6.95 -9.57 -3.87
N GLY A 142 7.63 -8.55 -3.34
CA GLY A 142 7.63 -8.25 -1.90
C GLY A 142 6.23 -7.90 -1.37
N CYS A 143 5.42 -7.19 -2.17
CA CYS A 143 4.03 -6.89 -1.82
C CYS A 143 3.17 -8.16 -1.78
N GLN A 144 3.41 -9.12 -2.68
CA GLN A 144 2.73 -10.42 -2.67
C GLN A 144 3.14 -11.25 -1.44
N ILE A 145 4.43 -11.26 -1.09
CA ILE A 145 4.93 -11.91 0.13
C ILE A 145 4.23 -11.31 1.36
N TYR A 146 4.10 -9.98 1.44
CA TYR A 146 3.35 -9.33 2.50
C TYR A 146 1.90 -9.81 2.57
N ARG A 147 1.20 -9.83 1.43
CA ARG A 147 -0.20 -10.29 1.35
C ARG A 147 -0.35 -11.75 1.76
N VAL A 148 0.57 -12.63 1.33
CA VAL A 148 0.58 -14.04 1.71
C VAL A 148 0.89 -14.20 3.20
N SER A 149 1.91 -13.50 3.72
CA SER A 149 2.25 -13.56 5.14
C SER A 149 1.14 -13.03 6.04
N ALA A 150 0.45 -11.96 5.61
CA ALA A 150 -0.73 -11.45 6.29
C ALA A 150 -1.85 -12.50 6.33
N ARG A 151 -2.08 -13.22 5.22
CA ARG A 151 -3.05 -14.33 5.16
C ARG A 151 -2.68 -15.46 6.11
N LEU A 152 -1.41 -15.87 6.16
CA LEU A 152 -0.92 -16.94 7.04
C LEU A 152 -1.01 -16.57 8.52
N ARG A 153 -0.86 -15.29 8.86
CA ARG A 153 -1.03 -14.79 10.23
C ARG A 153 -2.49 -14.57 10.64
N GLY A 154 -3.44 -15.03 9.82
CA GLY A 154 -4.86 -14.87 10.10
C GLY A 154 -5.38 -13.43 9.88
N ILE A 155 -4.51 -12.51 9.41
CA ILE A 155 -4.87 -11.20 8.84
C ILE A 155 -5.26 -11.44 7.36
N SER A 156 -5.97 -12.51 7.15
CA SER A 156 -6.65 -12.77 5.90
C SER A 156 -7.80 -11.78 5.83
N PRO A 157 -8.17 -11.26 4.67
CA PRO A 157 -9.53 -10.89 4.45
C PRO A 157 -10.32 -12.19 4.57
N ARG A 158 -10.53 -12.66 5.82
CA ARG A 158 -11.55 -13.68 6.05
C ARG A 158 -12.77 -13.08 5.40
N ARG A 159 -13.29 -13.75 4.38
CA ARG A 159 -14.63 -13.52 3.91
C ARG A 159 -15.53 -13.74 5.13
N ARG A 160 -15.64 -12.73 5.97
CA ARG A 160 -16.61 -12.79 7.04
C ARG A 160 -17.93 -12.75 6.33
N ALA A 161 -18.62 -13.84 6.43
CA ALA A 161 -19.94 -13.98 5.86
C ALA A 161 -20.93 -13.00 6.51
N ARG A 162 -20.54 -12.36 7.62
CA ARG A 162 -21.42 -11.49 8.39
C ARG A 162 -20.65 -10.39 9.12
N LEU A 163 -21.16 -9.17 9.05
CA LEU A 163 -20.81 -8.05 9.91
C LEU A 163 -21.81 -8.00 11.08
N ASP A 164 -21.36 -7.54 12.23
CA ASP A 164 -22.24 -7.37 13.40
C ASP A 164 -23.09 -6.12 13.20
N PRO A 165 -24.45 -6.22 13.18
CA PRO A 165 -25.30 -5.06 13.03
C PRO A 165 -25.08 -3.98 14.09
N ALA A 166 -24.63 -4.35 15.30
CA ALA A 166 -24.32 -3.40 16.36
C ALA A 166 -23.14 -2.47 16.03
N ASP A 167 -22.25 -2.88 15.12
CA ASP A 167 -21.14 -2.04 14.64
C ASP A 167 -21.55 -1.13 13.46
N LEU A 168 -22.73 -1.37 12.88
CA LEU A 168 -23.23 -0.73 11.67
C LEU A 168 -24.35 0.24 12.00
N MET A 169 -24.00 1.40 12.56
CA MET A 169 -24.98 2.44 12.84
C MET A 169 -25.67 2.89 11.54
N GLY A 170 -26.99 2.79 11.47
CA GLY A 170 -27.77 3.16 10.29
C GLY A 170 -28.16 2.00 9.35
N LEU A 171 -27.95 0.74 9.78
CA LEU A 171 -28.45 -0.44 9.06
C LEU A 171 -29.95 -0.62 9.23
N ASP A 172 -30.51 -0.06 10.31
CA ASP A 172 -31.91 -0.23 10.71
C ASP A 172 -32.89 0.23 9.62
N GLY A 173 -33.82 -0.65 9.26
CA GLY A 173 -34.88 -0.38 8.29
C GLY A 173 -34.51 -0.64 6.82
N HIS A 174 -33.28 -1.07 6.52
CA HIS A 174 -32.86 -1.38 5.16
C HIS A 174 -32.71 -2.89 4.95
N SER A 175 -33.39 -3.44 3.94
CA SER A 175 -33.21 -4.84 3.52
C SER A 175 -31.83 -5.11 2.92
N ARG A 176 -31.20 -4.07 2.35
CA ARG A 176 -29.84 -4.09 1.78
C ARG A 176 -29.19 -2.73 2.01
N ALA A 177 -27.95 -2.74 2.49
CA ALA A 177 -27.12 -1.54 2.63
C ALA A 177 -25.72 -1.81 2.12
N TYR A 178 -24.98 -0.74 1.84
CA TYR A 178 -23.57 -0.83 1.50
C TYR A 178 -22.72 -0.35 2.67
N VAL A 179 -21.69 -1.12 2.99
CA VAL A 179 -20.69 -0.78 4.02
C VAL A 179 -19.37 -0.56 3.32
N GLU A 180 -18.85 0.64 3.41
CA GLU A 180 -17.56 1.02 2.86
C GLU A 180 -16.56 1.25 4.00
N PHE A 181 -15.50 0.45 4.02
CA PHE A 181 -14.32 0.75 4.84
C PHE A 181 -13.45 1.71 4.04
N THR A 182 -13.33 2.91 4.58
CA THR A 182 -12.71 4.05 3.90
C THR A 182 -11.51 4.60 4.67
N HIS A 183 -10.67 5.37 3.99
CA HIS A 183 -9.60 6.15 4.60
C HIS A 183 -9.70 7.60 4.11
N PRO A 184 -9.49 8.62 4.96
CA PRO A 184 -9.69 10.03 4.60
C PRO A 184 -8.93 10.49 3.35
N LEU A 185 -7.77 9.89 3.08
CA LEU A 185 -6.90 10.24 1.96
C LEU A 185 -7.05 9.31 0.74
N CYS A 186 -7.97 8.36 0.79
CA CYS A 186 -8.21 7.42 -0.30
C CYS A 186 -9.09 8.07 -1.39
N SER A 187 -8.49 8.34 -2.55
CA SER A 187 -9.19 8.92 -3.70
C SER A 187 -10.24 7.96 -4.30
N GLU A 188 -9.93 6.68 -4.37
CA GLU A 188 -10.82 5.63 -4.87
C GLU A 188 -12.03 5.42 -3.95
N CYS A 189 -11.84 5.52 -2.63
CA CYS A 189 -12.94 5.48 -1.66
C CYS A 189 -13.97 6.59 -1.95
N ARG A 190 -13.50 7.82 -2.20
CA ARG A 190 -14.38 8.95 -2.54
C ARG A 190 -15.14 8.74 -3.85
N GLU A 191 -14.57 8.02 -4.79
CA GLU A 191 -15.26 7.68 -6.04
C GLU A 191 -16.35 6.63 -5.79
N TRP A 192 -16.07 5.60 -4.99
CA TRP A 192 -17.07 4.62 -4.58
C TRP A 192 -18.20 5.26 -3.79
N GLU A 193 -17.89 6.12 -2.81
CA GLU A 193 -18.90 6.85 -2.04
C GLU A 193 -19.80 7.68 -2.96
N ARG A 194 -19.24 8.43 -3.93
CA ARG A 194 -20.04 9.20 -4.88
C ARG A 194 -20.95 8.32 -5.75
N ARG A 195 -20.44 7.21 -6.27
CA ARG A 195 -21.21 6.27 -7.09
C ARG A 195 -22.38 5.67 -6.31
N LEU A 196 -22.16 5.23 -5.09
CA LEU A 196 -23.19 4.62 -4.26
C LEU A 196 -24.24 5.64 -3.82
N ARG A 197 -23.83 6.84 -3.44
CA ARG A 197 -24.76 7.93 -3.07
C ARG A 197 -25.57 8.42 -4.26
N SER A 198 -25.00 8.53 -5.46
CA SER A 198 -25.74 8.95 -6.66
C SER A 198 -26.83 7.97 -7.07
N ASN A 199 -26.68 6.70 -6.71
CA ASN A 199 -27.66 5.66 -6.95
C ASN A 199 -28.74 5.57 -5.85
N GLY A 200 -28.72 6.49 -4.86
CA GLY A 200 -29.67 6.49 -3.75
C GLY A 200 -29.52 5.29 -2.79
N ALA A 201 -28.39 4.59 -2.83
CA ALA A 201 -28.15 3.42 -2.03
C ALA A 201 -27.84 3.79 -0.57
N PRO A 202 -28.41 3.07 0.43
CA PRO A 202 -28.04 3.22 1.82
C PRO A 202 -26.56 2.89 2.00
N LEU A 203 -25.74 3.87 2.40
CA LEU A 203 -24.30 3.73 2.54
C LEU A 203 -23.83 4.06 3.97
N ILE A 204 -23.16 3.11 4.58
CA ILE A 204 -22.48 3.24 5.87
C ILE A 204 -20.98 3.33 5.60
N THR A 205 -20.34 4.43 5.97
CA THR A 205 -18.89 4.63 5.83
C THR A 205 -18.20 4.41 7.16
N LEU A 206 -17.18 3.54 7.19
CA LEU A 206 -16.36 3.24 8.36
C LEU A 206 -14.92 3.66 8.08
N ASP A 207 -14.48 4.74 8.73
CA ASP A 207 -13.11 5.21 8.61
C ASP A 207 -12.17 4.29 9.41
N VAL A 208 -11.22 3.65 8.72
CA VAL A 208 -10.28 2.70 9.33
C VAL A 208 -9.28 3.36 10.29
N ARG A 209 -9.10 4.69 10.23
CA ARG A 209 -8.28 5.44 11.19
C ARG A 209 -9.04 5.74 12.49
N GLU A 210 -10.32 6.09 12.36
CA GLU A 210 -11.18 6.35 13.53
C GLU A 210 -11.57 5.06 14.23
N ARG A 211 -11.80 4.00 13.46
CA ARG A 211 -12.24 2.69 13.95
C ARG A 211 -11.28 1.55 13.57
N PRO A 212 -10.02 1.62 14.04
CA PRO A 212 -9.03 0.57 13.77
C PRO A 212 -9.41 -0.78 14.43
N ASP A 213 -10.24 -0.75 15.47
CA ASP A 213 -10.85 -1.90 16.11
C ASP A 213 -11.71 -2.70 15.15
N LEU A 214 -12.59 -2.02 14.39
CA LEU A 214 -13.45 -2.65 13.39
C LEU A 214 -12.67 -3.14 12.18
N ALA A 215 -11.69 -2.37 11.72
CA ALA A 215 -10.80 -2.81 10.65
C ALA A 215 -10.11 -4.14 11.00
N ARG A 216 -9.63 -4.29 12.25
CA ARG A 216 -9.05 -5.55 12.75
C ARG A 216 -10.12 -6.64 12.95
N LYS A 217 -11.26 -6.30 13.57
CA LYS A 217 -12.37 -7.23 13.81
C LYS A 217 -12.83 -7.87 12.50
N TYR A 218 -12.89 -7.10 11.43
CA TYR A 218 -13.36 -7.56 10.11
C TYR A 218 -12.23 -7.93 9.13
N GLY A 219 -10.97 -7.83 9.55
CA GLY A 219 -9.81 -8.21 8.75
C GLY A 219 -9.64 -7.36 7.50
N ILE A 220 -9.98 -6.06 7.60
CA ILE A 220 -9.83 -5.10 6.50
C ILE A 220 -8.35 -4.71 6.40
N ALA A 221 -7.70 -5.19 5.36
CA ALA A 221 -6.28 -4.93 5.10
C ALA A 221 -6.06 -3.88 4.00
N ILE A 222 -7.08 -3.61 3.21
CA ILE A 222 -7.02 -2.72 2.04
C ILE A 222 -8.29 -1.87 2.01
N VAL A 223 -8.16 -0.61 1.64
CA VAL A 223 -9.27 0.31 1.36
C VAL A 223 -9.15 0.81 -0.09
N PRO A 224 -10.27 1.04 -0.81
CA PRO A 224 -11.65 0.81 -0.36
C PRO A 224 -11.97 -0.68 -0.21
N THR A 225 -12.71 -1.05 0.82
CA THR A 225 -13.42 -2.32 0.88
C THR A 225 -14.91 -2.02 0.93
N VAL A 226 -15.64 -2.41 -0.11
CA VAL A 226 -17.07 -2.14 -0.26
C VAL A 226 -17.84 -3.44 -0.24
N LEU A 227 -18.76 -3.57 0.72
CA LEU A 227 -19.56 -4.75 0.97
C LEU A 227 -21.05 -4.40 0.87
N ALA A 228 -21.82 -5.18 0.12
CA ALA A 228 -23.28 -5.16 0.22
C ALA A 228 -23.69 -6.11 1.35
N VAL A 229 -24.49 -5.62 2.29
CA VAL A 229 -24.93 -6.38 3.46
C VAL A 229 -26.44 -6.42 3.56
N GLY A 230 -26.98 -7.53 4.05
CA GLY A 230 -28.38 -7.67 4.39
C GLY A 230 -28.73 -7.03 5.74
N ALA A 231 -30.02 -6.94 6.06
CA ALA A 231 -30.52 -6.39 7.32
C ALA A 231 -29.94 -7.06 8.57
N ASP A 232 -29.57 -8.32 8.47
CA ASP A 232 -28.95 -9.11 9.54
C ASP A 232 -27.43 -8.98 9.59
N GLY A 233 -26.82 -8.15 8.74
CA GLY A 233 -25.38 -7.98 8.57
C GLY A 233 -24.71 -9.07 7.72
N THR A 234 -25.45 -9.99 7.11
CA THR A 234 -24.88 -10.99 6.19
C THR A 234 -24.28 -10.30 4.96
N VAL A 235 -23.03 -10.61 4.64
CA VAL A 235 -22.38 -10.08 3.43
C VAL A 235 -22.94 -10.79 2.21
N LEU A 236 -23.68 -10.05 1.39
CA LEU A 236 -24.31 -10.54 0.18
C LEU A 236 -23.33 -10.52 -1.01
N GLU A 237 -22.53 -9.46 -1.08
CA GLU A 237 -21.64 -9.22 -2.21
C GLU A 237 -20.45 -8.36 -1.78
N ARG A 238 -19.31 -8.55 -2.42
CA ARG A 238 -18.12 -7.70 -2.27
C ARG A 238 -17.86 -7.00 -3.60
N LEU A 239 -17.95 -5.67 -3.58
CA LEU A 239 -17.86 -4.83 -4.79
C LEU A 239 -16.43 -4.31 -5.02
N ALA A 240 -15.68 -4.10 -3.93
CA ALA A 240 -14.28 -3.73 -3.97
C ALA A 240 -13.46 -4.57 -2.97
N PRO A 241 -12.15 -4.81 -3.22
CA PRO A 241 -11.29 -5.74 -2.48
C PRO A 241 -11.24 -5.50 -1.00
#